data_de535409c3f0cd99d9031b27ca74f4ce
#
_entry.id   de535409c3f0cd99d9031b27ca74f4ce
#
_cell.length_a   1.000
_cell.length_b   1.000
_cell.length_c   1.000
_cell.angle_alpha   90.00
_cell.angle_beta   90.00
_cell.angle_gamma   90.00
#
_symmetry.space_group_name_H-M   'P 1'
#
loop_
_entity.id
_entity.type
_entity.pdbx_description
1 polymer ?
#
loop_
_entity_poly.entity_id
_entity_poly.type
_entity_poly.pdbx_seq_one_letter_code
_entity_poly.pdbx_strand_id
1 'polypeptide(L)'
;KGCQTMTKNKYYDYLDRYNHMVCENEYMYDTMDNIEYQYIKSSLLKHIKWQLKCAAYDMNTFNGYKQVLHKRRYKKLMRNIHDLKELHEKINEDKPIDIMYFTGTYRGAMSSIADDIFSGMKAVWIPIMILVVIYLVAVGIFYMM
;
A
#
# COMPACT_ATOMS: atom_id res chain seq x y z
N LYS A 1 6.04 2.50 20.75
CA LYS A 1 5.64 3.36 20.50
C LYS A 1 5.64 3.52 19.14
N GLY A 2 5.09 3.23 18.72
CA GLY A 2 4.89 3.23 17.62
C GLY A 2 5.21 3.90 16.58
N CYS A 3 5.07 3.34 15.65
CA CYS A 3 5.20 3.91 14.38
C CYS A 3 4.00 4.77 14.19
N GLN A 4 4.19 6.04 14.31
CA GLN A 4 3.16 6.94 13.89
C GLN A 4 3.13 6.95 12.37
N THR A 5 2.01 6.55 11.83
CA THR A 5 1.83 6.60 10.39
C THR A 5 1.52 8.02 9.96
N MET A 6 2.14 8.43 8.87
CA MET A 6 1.82 9.66 8.19
C MET A 6 0.44 9.54 7.54
N THR A 7 -0.37 10.59 7.57
CA THR A 7 -1.63 10.58 6.83
C THR A 7 -1.34 10.56 5.33
N LYS A 8 -2.33 10.14 4.53
CA LYS A 8 -2.16 10.07 3.07
C LYS A 8 -1.82 11.44 2.47
N ASN A 9 -2.53 12.48 2.90
CA ASN A 9 -2.30 13.82 2.39
C ASN A 9 -0.91 14.34 2.77
N LYS A 10 -0.49 14.10 3.99
CA LYS A 10 0.83 14.51 4.48
C LYS A 10 1.93 13.79 3.73
N TYR A 11 1.75 12.49 3.48
CA TYR A 11 2.72 11.68 2.76
C TYR A 11 2.94 12.21 1.34
N TYR A 12 1.85 12.48 0.63
CA TYR A 12 1.96 13.00 -0.74
C TYR A 12 2.52 14.43 -0.76
N ASP A 13 2.16 15.25 0.23
CA ASP A 13 2.70 16.59 0.35
C ASP A 13 4.22 16.55 0.57
N TYR A 14 4.67 15.66 1.43
CA TYR A 14 6.11 15.51 1.69
C TYR A 14 6.87 14.99 0.48
N LEU A 15 6.28 14.06 -0.27
CA LEU A 15 6.89 13.57 -1.52
C LEU A 15 7.04 14.70 -2.53
N ASP A 16 6.00 15.50 -2.67
CA ASP A 16 6.00 16.62 -3.62
C ASP A 16 7.05 17.66 -3.21
N ARG A 17 7.10 18.04 -1.95
CA ARG A 17 8.08 18.99 -1.42
C ARG A 17 9.49 18.45 -1.56
N TYR A 18 9.71 17.20 -1.23
CA TYR A 18 11.00 16.54 -1.40
C TYR A 18 11.46 16.64 -2.86
N ASN A 19 10.58 16.25 -3.77
CA ASN A 19 10.93 16.24 -5.19
C ASN A 19 11.24 17.64 -5.70
N HIS A 20 10.45 18.63 -5.26
CA HIS A 20 10.70 20.02 -5.63
C HIS A 20 12.06 20.49 -5.12
N MET A 21 12.38 20.22 -3.86
CA MET A 21 13.66 20.62 -3.27
C MET A 21 14.85 19.96 -3.95
N VAL A 22 14.72 18.70 -4.33
CA VAL A 22 15.79 17.99 -5.04
C VAL A 22 15.98 18.57 -6.44
N CYS A 23 14.89 18.78 -7.17
CA CYS A 23 14.97 19.30 -8.53
C CYS A 23 15.53 20.72 -8.59
N GLU A 24 15.22 21.52 -7.57
CA GLU A 24 15.72 22.90 -7.49
C GLU A 24 17.06 23.00 -6.78
N ASN A 25 17.59 21.89 -6.26
CA ASN A 25 18.81 21.85 -5.47
C ASN A 25 18.77 22.78 -4.24
N GLU A 26 17.59 23.06 -3.72
CA GLU A 26 17.42 23.99 -2.60
C GLU A 26 18.15 23.51 -1.34
N TYR A 27 18.27 22.21 -1.17
CA TYR A 27 18.90 21.61 0.00
C TYR A 27 20.42 21.93 0.08
N MET A 28 21.01 22.48 -1.00
CA MET A 28 22.43 22.78 -1.04
C MET A 28 22.77 24.23 -0.71
N TYR A 29 21.79 25.12 -0.78
CA TYR A 29 22.09 26.56 -0.78
C TYR A 29 21.75 27.31 0.50
N ASP A 30 20.81 26.84 1.30
CA ASP A 30 20.35 27.56 2.47
C ASP A 30 20.30 26.62 3.66
N THR A 31 20.82 27.08 4.81
CA THR A 31 20.86 26.28 6.04
C THR A 31 19.44 25.91 6.51
N MET A 32 18.51 26.87 6.43
CA MET A 32 17.13 26.61 6.83
C MET A 32 16.44 25.61 5.89
N ASP A 33 16.65 25.78 4.59
CA ASP A 33 16.11 24.84 3.60
C ASP A 33 16.73 23.46 3.78
N ASN A 34 18.00 23.40 4.11
CA ASN A 34 18.69 22.14 4.36
C ASN A 34 18.09 21.42 5.57
N ILE A 35 17.81 22.14 6.65
CA ILE A 35 17.18 21.58 7.85
C ILE A 35 15.81 21.03 7.52
N GLU A 36 15.00 21.79 6.78
CA GLU A 36 13.67 21.35 6.33
C GLU A 36 13.78 20.12 5.44
N TYR A 37 14.73 20.14 4.51
CA TYR A 37 14.96 19.02 3.60
C TYR A 37 15.31 17.75 4.38
N GLN A 38 16.21 17.84 5.33
CA GLN A 38 16.60 16.68 6.14
C GLN A 38 15.44 16.15 6.98
N TYR A 39 14.61 17.05 7.48
CA TYR A 39 13.42 16.65 8.25
C TYR A 39 12.44 15.89 7.36
N ILE A 40 12.13 16.43 6.18
CA ILE A 40 11.21 15.80 5.25
C ILE A 40 11.77 14.45 4.78
N LYS A 41 13.04 14.41 4.41
CA LYS A 41 13.72 13.18 3.97
C LYS A 41 13.66 12.12 5.07
N SER A 42 14.03 12.47 6.29
CA SER A 42 14.01 11.55 7.42
C SER A 42 12.62 11.02 7.69
N SER A 43 11.62 11.90 7.66
CA SER A 43 10.22 11.51 7.89
C SER A 43 9.72 10.55 6.80
N LEU A 44 10.04 10.83 5.55
CA LEU A 44 9.67 9.96 4.43
C LEU A 44 10.35 8.60 4.53
N LEU A 45 11.66 8.58 4.80
CA LEU A 45 12.39 7.32 4.92
C LEU A 45 11.84 6.47 6.05
N LYS A 46 11.52 7.09 7.18
CA LYS A 46 10.96 6.40 8.33
C LYS A 46 9.58 5.78 7.99
N HIS A 47 8.75 6.57 7.33
CA HIS A 47 7.42 6.09 6.96
C HIS A 47 7.48 4.98 5.92
N ILE A 48 8.33 5.11 4.91
CA ILE A 48 8.51 4.08 3.88
C ILE A 48 9.05 2.80 4.51
N LYS A 49 9.99 2.92 5.44
CA LYS A 49 10.52 1.77 6.16
C LYS A 49 9.43 1.04 6.94
N TRP A 50 8.54 1.81 7.59
CA TRP A 50 7.40 1.24 8.29
C TRP A 50 6.46 0.52 7.30
N GLN A 51 6.18 1.15 6.15
CA GLN A 51 5.35 0.53 5.12
C GLN A 51 5.96 -0.78 4.63
N LEU A 52 7.28 -0.82 4.46
CA LEU A 52 7.97 -2.04 4.05
C LEU A 52 7.85 -3.13 5.10
N LYS A 53 7.92 -2.78 6.36
CA LYS A 53 7.71 -3.77 7.45
C LYS A 53 6.31 -4.35 7.41
N CYS A 54 5.31 -3.50 7.20
CA CYS A 54 3.92 -3.95 7.10
C CYS A 54 3.73 -4.86 5.89
N ALA A 55 4.33 -4.50 4.76
CA ALA A 55 4.25 -5.30 3.55
C ALA A 55 4.94 -6.64 3.72
N ALA A 56 6.08 -6.67 4.40
CA ALA A 56 6.79 -7.93 4.69
C ALA A 56 5.96 -8.84 5.58
N TYR A 57 5.29 -8.26 6.58
CA TYR A 57 4.38 -9.01 7.43
C TYR A 57 3.24 -9.63 6.60
N ASP A 58 2.65 -8.84 5.72
CA ASP A 58 1.58 -9.33 4.85
C ASP A 58 2.08 -10.44 3.92
N MET A 59 3.30 -10.31 3.40
CA MET A 59 3.89 -11.35 2.56
C MET A 59 4.01 -12.67 3.30
N ASN A 60 4.37 -12.61 4.58
CA ASN A 60 4.51 -13.81 5.39
C ASN A 60 3.18 -14.53 5.63
N THR A 61 2.04 -13.82 5.44
CA THR A 61 0.73 -14.46 5.54
C THR A 61 0.32 -15.20 4.27
N PHE A 62 1.03 -14.97 3.15
CA PHE A 62 0.75 -15.66 1.90
C PHE A 62 1.57 -16.95 1.83
N ASN A 63 1.01 -18.02 2.38
CA ASN A 63 1.64 -19.33 2.39
C ASN A 63 0.79 -20.33 1.61
N GLY A 64 1.47 -21.21 0.87
CA GLY A 64 0.82 -22.32 0.21
C GLY A 64 -0.36 -21.94 -0.66
N TYR A 65 -1.53 -22.45 -0.33
CA TYR A 65 -2.72 -22.24 -1.14
C TYR A 65 -3.15 -20.77 -1.26
N LYS A 66 -2.79 -19.93 -0.29
CA LYS A 66 -3.14 -18.51 -0.34
C LYS A 66 -2.49 -17.78 -1.51
N GLN A 67 -1.27 -18.17 -1.87
CA GLN A 67 -0.60 -17.59 -3.04
C GLN A 67 -1.36 -17.89 -4.33
N VAL A 68 -1.95 -19.06 -4.42
CA VAL A 68 -2.72 -19.47 -5.59
C VAL A 68 -4.09 -18.80 -5.61
N LEU A 69 -4.81 -18.86 -4.48
CA LEU A 69 -6.16 -18.30 -4.39
C LEU A 69 -6.20 -16.79 -4.53
N HIS A 70 -5.19 -16.11 -3.99
CA HIS A 70 -5.12 -14.65 -4.01
C HIS A 70 -3.97 -14.16 -4.87
N LYS A 71 -3.83 -14.75 -6.05
CA LYS A 71 -2.71 -14.45 -6.96
C LYS A 71 -2.60 -12.97 -7.30
N ARG A 72 -3.73 -12.31 -7.58
CA ARG A 72 -3.73 -10.88 -7.92
C ARG A 72 -3.24 -10.03 -6.75
N ARG A 73 -3.72 -10.33 -5.55
CA ARG A 73 -3.33 -9.62 -4.33
C ARG A 73 -1.85 -9.83 -4.03
N TYR A 74 -1.37 -11.05 -4.21
CA TYR A 74 0.03 -11.39 -4.02
C TYR A 74 0.92 -10.60 -4.98
N LYS A 75 0.58 -10.60 -6.27
CA LYS A 75 1.34 -9.85 -7.29
C LYS A 75 1.32 -8.35 -7.02
N LYS A 76 0.18 -7.81 -6.60
CA LYS A 76 0.06 -6.39 -6.27
C LYS A 76 0.95 -6.04 -5.08
N LEU A 77 0.98 -6.90 -4.07
CA LEU A 77 1.81 -6.71 -2.89
C LEU A 77 3.30 -6.76 -3.25
N MET A 78 3.70 -7.71 -4.08
CA MET A 78 5.08 -7.81 -4.56
C MET A 78 5.51 -6.55 -5.31
N ARG A 79 4.62 -6.05 -6.17
CA ARG A 79 4.89 -4.82 -6.92
C ARG A 79 5.01 -3.61 -5.99
N ASN A 80 4.13 -3.54 -5.00
CA ASN A 80 4.16 -2.47 -4.02
C ASN A 80 5.46 -2.47 -3.21
N ILE A 81 5.92 -3.65 -2.82
CA ILE A 81 7.19 -3.78 -2.11
C ILE A 81 8.36 -3.32 -2.98
N HIS A 82 8.35 -3.71 -4.25
CA HIS A 82 9.38 -3.29 -5.19
C HIS A 82 9.40 -1.77 -5.36
N ASP A 83 8.22 -1.17 -5.54
CA ASP A 83 8.10 0.28 -5.70
C ASP A 83 8.55 1.02 -4.44
N LEU A 84 8.19 0.52 -3.26
CA LEU A 84 8.61 1.12 -2.01
C LEU A 84 10.12 1.05 -1.80
N LYS A 85 10.74 -0.07 -2.16
CA LYS A 85 12.19 -0.21 -2.07
C LYS A 85 12.89 0.75 -3.01
N GLU A 86 12.39 0.88 -4.22
CA GLU A 86 12.94 1.80 -5.21
C GLU A 86 12.81 3.25 -4.73
N LEU A 87 11.63 3.61 -4.21
CA LEU A 87 11.39 4.94 -3.67
C LEU A 87 12.33 5.25 -2.50
N HIS A 88 12.48 4.31 -1.59
CA HIS A 88 13.38 4.45 -0.44
C HIS A 88 14.82 4.72 -0.90
N GLU A 89 15.27 3.95 -1.88
CA GLU A 89 16.63 4.10 -2.41
C GLU A 89 16.82 5.46 -3.06
N LYS A 90 15.87 5.91 -3.87
CA LYS A 90 15.95 7.21 -4.53
C LYS A 90 16.01 8.36 -3.51
N ILE A 91 15.14 8.31 -2.50
CA ILE A 91 15.12 9.34 -1.47
C ILE A 91 16.41 9.32 -0.66
N ASN A 92 16.89 8.13 -0.34
CA ASN A 92 18.15 8.00 0.42
C ASN A 92 19.35 8.57 -0.34
N GLU A 93 19.33 8.48 -1.66
CA GLU A 93 20.41 8.97 -2.53
C GLU A 93 20.17 10.39 -3.05
N ASP A 94 19.18 11.08 -2.54
CA ASP A 94 18.83 12.45 -2.95
C ASP A 94 18.53 12.57 -4.44
N LYS A 95 17.88 11.57 -5.01
CA LYS A 95 17.48 11.56 -6.41
C LYS A 95 16.05 12.04 -6.58
N PRO A 96 15.73 12.69 -7.71
CA PRO A 96 14.34 13.08 -7.98
C PRO A 96 13.47 11.85 -8.21
N ILE A 97 12.19 11.98 -7.87
CA ILE A 97 11.20 10.90 -8.02
C ILE A 97 10.10 11.38 -8.96
N ASP A 98 9.45 10.42 -9.60
CA ASP A 98 8.28 10.70 -10.40
C ASP A 98 7.05 10.57 -9.49
N ILE A 99 6.48 11.73 -9.14
CA ILE A 99 5.33 11.79 -8.23
C ILE A 99 4.15 10.99 -8.78
N MET A 100 3.93 11.06 -10.09
CA MET A 100 2.83 10.33 -10.73
C MET A 100 3.00 8.81 -10.55
N TYR A 101 4.22 8.35 -10.70
CA TYR A 101 4.52 6.92 -10.56
C TYR A 101 4.35 6.44 -9.11
N PHE A 102 4.77 7.26 -8.16
CA PHE A 102 4.82 6.84 -6.76
C PHE A 102 3.61 7.25 -5.93
N THR A 103 2.61 7.93 -6.51
CA THR A 103 1.43 8.32 -5.74
C THR A 103 0.65 7.15 -5.18
N GLY A 104 0.75 5.98 -5.82
CA GLY A 104 0.05 4.78 -5.36
C GLY A 104 0.77 4.01 -4.26
N THR A 105 1.93 4.47 -3.81
CA THR A 105 2.73 3.73 -2.83
C THR A 105 2.26 3.91 -1.39
N TYR A 106 1.34 4.86 -1.14
CA TYR A 106 0.87 5.09 0.22
C TYR A 106 0.18 3.85 0.78
N ARG A 107 0.55 3.51 2.00
CA ARG A 107 -0.09 2.43 2.74
C ARG A 107 -0.19 2.85 4.20
N GLY A 108 -1.40 2.95 4.69
CA GLY A 108 -1.67 3.23 6.08
C GLY A 108 -2.23 2.01 6.78
N ALA A 109 -2.30 2.06 8.09
CA ALA A 109 -2.85 0.98 8.89
C ALA A 109 -4.29 0.65 8.48
N MET A 110 -5.08 1.67 8.19
CA MET A 110 -6.48 1.47 7.82
C MET A 110 -6.64 0.77 6.47
N SER A 111 -5.73 1.03 5.53
CA SER A 111 -5.75 0.35 4.22
C SER A 111 -5.58 -1.16 4.37
N SER A 112 -4.68 -1.57 5.23
CA SER A 112 -4.42 -2.99 5.47
C SER A 112 -5.64 -3.67 6.09
N ILE A 113 -6.28 -3.02 7.05
CA ILE A 113 -7.49 -3.54 7.70
C ILE A 113 -8.62 -3.65 6.69
N ALA A 114 -8.81 -2.63 5.84
CA ALA A 114 -9.86 -2.65 4.82
C ALA A 114 -9.66 -3.80 3.84
N ASP A 115 -8.43 -4.03 3.39
CA ASP A 115 -8.12 -5.14 2.48
C ASP A 115 -8.45 -6.49 3.11
N ASP A 116 -8.15 -6.66 4.40
CA ASP A 116 -8.44 -7.90 5.10
C ASP A 116 -9.96 -8.12 5.24
N ILE A 117 -10.69 -7.05 5.53
CA ILE A 117 -12.15 -7.12 5.62
C ILE A 117 -12.76 -7.51 4.27
N PHE A 118 -12.31 -6.88 3.18
CA PHE A 118 -12.80 -7.20 1.84
C PHE A 118 -12.50 -8.65 1.45
N SER A 119 -11.29 -9.13 1.76
CA SER A 119 -10.94 -10.53 1.49
C SER A 119 -11.84 -11.49 2.26
N GLY A 120 -12.10 -11.19 3.53
CA GLY A 120 -12.98 -12.01 4.36
C GLY A 120 -14.40 -12.01 3.84
N MET A 121 -14.90 -10.85 3.43
CA MET A 121 -16.25 -10.74 2.87
C MET A 121 -16.40 -11.56 1.60
N LYS A 122 -15.44 -11.51 0.70
CA LYS A 122 -15.49 -12.32 -0.52
C LYS A 122 -15.56 -13.81 -0.21
N ALA A 123 -14.77 -14.25 0.77
CA ALA A 123 -14.75 -15.66 1.15
C ALA A 123 -16.11 -16.14 1.70
N VAL A 124 -16.87 -15.24 2.32
CA VAL A 124 -18.19 -15.57 2.87
C VAL A 124 -19.28 -15.45 1.80
N TRP A 125 -19.20 -14.42 0.96
CA TRP A 125 -20.24 -14.15 -0.03
C TRP A 125 -20.39 -15.24 -1.10
N ILE A 126 -19.26 -15.77 -1.57
CA ILE A 126 -19.27 -16.77 -2.66
C ILE A 126 -20.08 -18.02 -2.26
N PRO A 127 -19.81 -18.65 -1.09
CA PRO A 127 -20.62 -19.80 -0.68
C PRO A 127 -22.11 -19.47 -0.50
N ILE A 128 -22.40 -18.28 0.05
CA ILE A 128 -23.78 -17.85 0.26
C ILE A 128 -24.51 -17.72 -1.07
N MET A 129 -23.87 -17.12 -2.08
CA MET A 129 -24.48 -16.97 -3.40
C MET A 129 -24.73 -18.32 -4.05
N ILE A 130 -23.83 -19.28 -3.92
CA ILE A 130 -23.99 -20.62 -4.44
C ILE A 130 -25.22 -21.29 -3.80
N LEU A 131 -25.35 -21.19 -2.48
CA LEU A 131 -26.48 -21.76 -1.76
C LEU A 131 -27.79 -21.14 -2.20
N VAL A 132 -27.83 -19.82 -2.41
CA VAL A 132 -29.04 -19.14 -2.87
C VAL A 132 -29.44 -19.64 -4.25
N VAL A 133 -28.48 -19.78 -5.16
CA VAL A 133 -28.74 -20.27 -6.52
C VAL A 133 -29.30 -21.70 -6.47
N ILE A 134 -28.71 -22.58 -5.67
CA ILE A 134 -29.16 -23.94 -5.51
C ILE A 134 -30.61 -23.97 -4.98
N TYR A 135 -30.87 -23.13 -3.98
CA TYR A 135 -32.21 -23.03 -3.41
C TYR A 135 -33.25 -22.59 -4.46
N LEU A 136 -32.93 -21.55 -5.23
CA LEU A 136 -33.86 -21.04 -6.25
C LEU A 136 -34.10 -22.07 -7.33
N VAL A 137 -33.07 -22.81 -7.74
CA VAL A 137 -33.24 -23.89 -8.73
C VAL A 137 -34.15 -24.99 -8.16
N ALA A 138 -33.93 -25.40 -6.92
CA ALA A 138 -34.76 -26.44 -6.28
C ALA A 138 -36.22 -26.01 -6.17
N VAL A 139 -36.45 -24.74 -5.79
CA VAL A 139 -37.81 -24.21 -5.71
C VAL A 139 -38.46 -24.17 -7.09
N GLY A 140 -37.70 -23.74 -8.11
CA GLY A 140 -38.18 -23.72 -9.48
C GLY A 140 -38.58 -25.10 -9.97
N ILE A 141 -37.79 -26.11 -9.72
CA ILE A 141 -38.09 -27.49 -10.09
C ILE A 141 -39.35 -27.97 -9.36
N PHE A 142 -39.44 -27.68 -8.06
CA PHE A 142 -40.56 -28.07 -7.26
C PHE A 142 -41.88 -27.48 -7.81
N TYR A 143 -41.87 -26.21 -8.19
CA TYR A 143 -43.04 -25.56 -8.74
C TYR A 143 -43.41 -26.05 -10.14
N MET A 144 -42.46 -26.55 -10.89
CA MET A 144 -42.73 -27.10 -12.21
C MET A 144 -43.31 -28.52 -12.19
N MET A 145 -43.14 -29.20 -11.08
CA MET A 145 -43.74 -30.52 -10.89
C MET A 145 -45.16 -30.40 -10.33
#